data_f31b14cce3756d32abc90312e8ab2774
#
_entry.id   f31b14cce3756d32abc90312e8ab2774
#
_cell.length_a   1.000
_cell.length_b   1.000
_cell.length_c   1.000
_cell.angle_alpha   90.00
_cell.angle_beta   90.00
_cell.angle_gamma   90.00
#
_symmetry.space_group_name_H-M   'P 1'
#
loop_
_entity.id
_entity.type
_entity.pdbx_description
1 polymer ?
#
loop_
_entity_poly.entity_id
_entity_poly.type
_entity_poly.pdbx_seq_one_letter_code
_entity_poly.pdbx_strand_id
1 'polypeptide(L)'
;MFAKDVLRILQVSRPTLTKYVKTGIIRVHVMPNGHYDYNEADVYKFLNKDVKRKTYIYARVSTPKQKPDLKNQIQLLKQFCFANGYTINGVFSDIASGISFEKRKGLFDLLDDVLAGRVERVVVTYKDRLSRVGYDLFYYLFQKYNCEIVVMSEMGSE
;
A
#
# COMPACT_ATOMS: atom_id res chain seq x y z
N MET A 1 17.49 -3.58 -0.66
CA MET A 1 17.48 -5.06 -0.74
C MET A 1 18.71 -5.54 -1.46
N PHE A 2 19.39 -6.57 -0.95
CA PHE A 2 20.62 -7.08 -1.56
C PHE A 2 20.31 -8.20 -2.58
N ALA A 3 21.29 -8.45 -3.46
CA ALA A 3 21.14 -9.42 -4.55
C ALA A 3 20.66 -10.80 -4.06
N LYS A 4 21.19 -11.29 -2.95
CA LYS A 4 20.83 -12.59 -2.38
C LYS A 4 19.31 -12.69 -2.15
N ASP A 5 18.72 -11.65 -1.59
CA ASP A 5 17.29 -11.63 -1.30
C ASP A 5 16.46 -11.50 -2.58
N VAL A 6 16.92 -10.69 -3.53
CA VAL A 6 16.24 -10.54 -4.82
C VAL A 6 16.20 -11.85 -5.59
N LEU A 7 17.35 -12.55 -5.64
CA LEU A 7 17.43 -13.86 -6.32
C LEU A 7 16.51 -14.89 -5.68
N ARG A 8 16.41 -14.86 -4.35
CA ARG A 8 15.52 -15.74 -3.61
C ARG A 8 14.05 -15.44 -3.89
N ILE A 9 13.68 -14.17 -3.89
CA ILE A 9 12.29 -13.73 -4.08
C ILE A 9 11.84 -13.97 -5.51
N LEU A 10 12.65 -13.58 -6.50
CA LEU A 10 12.29 -13.68 -7.91
C LEU A 10 12.58 -15.05 -8.50
N GLN A 11 13.42 -15.86 -7.84
CA GLN A 11 13.83 -17.18 -8.31
C GLN A 11 14.42 -17.14 -9.72
N VAL A 12 15.30 -16.19 -9.95
CA VAL A 12 16.01 -16.02 -11.23
C VAL A 12 17.51 -16.19 -11.03
N SER A 13 18.23 -16.40 -12.15
CA SER A 13 19.69 -16.48 -12.14
C SER A 13 20.31 -15.08 -12.06
N ARG A 14 21.60 -15.02 -11.67
CA ARG A 14 22.36 -13.75 -11.64
C ARG A 14 22.40 -13.06 -13.01
N PRO A 15 22.68 -13.75 -14.13
CA PRO A 15 22.62 -13.10 -15.45
C PRO A 15 21.27 -12.49 -15.77
N THR A 16 20.17 -13.16 -15.38
CA THR A 16 18.82 -12.64 -15.57
C THR A 16 18.59 -11.38 -14.77
N LEU A 17 19.01 -11.37 -13.50
CA LEU A 17 18.91 -10.19 -12.64
C LEU A 17 19.71 -9.02 -13.23
N THR A 18 20.92 -9.29 -13.73
CA THR A 18 21.75 -8.27 -14.38
C THR A 18 21.03 -7.67 -15.58
N LYS A 19 20.34 -8.49 -16.37
CA LYS A 19 19.54 -8.03 -17.50
C LYS A 19 18.41 -7.10 -17.04
N TYR A 20 17.73 -7.43 -15.94
CA TYR A 20 16.66 -6.59 -15.42
C TYR A 20 17.16 -5.22 -14.96
N VAL A 21 18.37 -5.17 -14.41
CA VAL A 21 19.01 -3.91 -14.04
C VAL A 21 19.38 -3.09 -15.27
N LYS A 22 19.99 -3.72 -16.27
CA LYS A 22 20.43 -3.05 -17.51
C LYS A 22 19.25 -2.48 -18.30
N THR A 23 18.12 -3.17 -18.30
CA THR A 23 16.92 -2.74 -19.04
C THR A 23 16.07 -1.75 -18.24
N GLY A 24 16.45 -1.42 -17.01
CA GLY A 24 15.72 -0.46 -16.17
C GLY A 24 14.49 -1.03 -15.49
N ILE A 25 14.23 -2.33 -15.58
CA ILE A 25 13.08 -2.97 -14.91
C ILE A 25 13.22 -2.86 -13.40
N ILE A 26 14.44 -3.08 -12.89
CA ILE A 26 14.74 -2.97 -11.46
C ILE A 26 15.86 -1.95 -11.30
N ARG A 27 15.57 -0.87 -10.58
CA ARG A 27 16.55 0.19 -10.29
C ARG A 27 17.48 -0.25 -9.17
N VAL A 28 18.71 0.22 -9.20
CA VAL A 28 19.70 -0.06 -8.17
C VAL A 28 20.38 1.22 -7.72
N HIS A 29 20.82 1.20 -6.46
CA HIS A 29 21.74 2.18 -5.91
C HIS A 29 23.08 1.48 -5.70
N VAL A 30 24.16 2.03 -6.26
CA VAL A 30 25.49 1.47 -6.10
C VAL A 30 26.05 1.94 -4.77
N MET A 31 26.36 1.00 -3.88
CA MET A 31 26.91 1.29 -2.57
C MET A 31 28.41 1.56 -2.66
N PRO A 32 29.03 2.24 -1.64
CA PRO A 32 30.46 2.54 -1.67
C PRO A 32 31.38 1.32 -1.85
N ASN A 33 30.94 0.14 -1.42
CA ASN A 33 31.71 -1.10 -1.59
C ASN A 33 31.51 -1.76 -2.96
N GLY A 34 30.78 -1.10 -3.87
CA GLY A 34 30.50 -1.62 -5.21
C GLY A 34 29.33 -2.57 -5.31
N HIS A 35 28.71 -2.96 -4.21
CA HIS A 35 27.51 -3.78 -4.22
C HIS A 35 26.28 -2.96 -4.59
N TYR A 36 25.26 -3.63 -5.11
CA TYR A 36 23.98 -3.01 -5.47
C TYR A 36 22.98 -3.14 -4.34
N ASP A 37 22.26 -2.05 -4.08
CA ASP A 37 21.06 -2.03 -3.28
C ASP A 37 19.88 -1.93 -4.25
N TYR A 38 19.16 -3.04 -4.43
CA TYR A 38 18.06 -3.13 -5.38
C TYR A 38 16.81 -2.45 -4.82
N ASN A 39 16.12 -1.70 -5.65
CA ASN A 39 14.89 -1.01 -5.25
C ASN A 39 13.81 -2.05 -4.94
N GLU A 40 13.40 -2.11 -3.68
CA GLU A 40 12.47 -3.12 -3.19
C GLU A 40 11.10 -3.00 -3.86
N ALA A 41 10.61 -1.79 -4.09
CA ALA A 41 9.35 -1.58 -4.77
C ALA A 41 9.37 -2.13 -6.19
N ASP A 42 10.47 -1.95 -6.91
CA ASP A 42 10.62 -2.48 -8.27
C ASP A 42 10.64 -4.01 -8.28
N VAL A 43 11.30 -4.63 -7.29
CA VAL A 43 11.36 -6.08 -7.15
C VAL A 43 9.95 -6.66 -6.97
N TYR A 44 9.18 -6.10 -6.04
CA TYR A 44 7.82 -6.58 -5.80
C TYR A 44 6.87 -6.25 -6.95
N LYS A 45 7.04 -5.10 -7.60
CA LYS A 45 6.27 -4.78 -8.80
C LYS A 45 6.51 -5.80 -9.91
N PHE A 46 7.76 -6.20 -10.10
CA PHE A 46 8.11 -7.23 -11.09
C PHE A 46 7.56 -8.60 -10.70
N LEU A 47 7.70 -8.99 -9.43
CA LEU A 47 7.16 -10.26 -8.92
C LEU A 47 5.65 -10.36 -9.17
N ASN A 48 4.93 -9.27 -9.01
CA ASN A 48 3.47 -9.22 -9.10
C ASN A 48 2.96 -8.71 -10.44
N LYS A 49 3.81 -8.61 -11.47
CA LYS A 49 3.42 -8.00 -12.77
C LYS A 49 2.25 -8.70 -13.45
N ASP A 50 2.12 -10.02 -13.26
CA ASP A 50 1.05 -10.82 -13.85
C ASP A 50 -0.10 -11.05 -12.87
N VAL A 51 -0.02 -10.46 -11.69
CA VAL A 51 -1.05 -10.53 -10.65
C VAL A 51 -1.83 -9.23 -10.66
N LYS A 52 -3.15 -9.34 -10.75
CA LYS A 52 -4.00 -8.16 -10.64
C LYS A 52 -3.84 -7.56 -9.25
N ARG A 53 -3.39 -6.31 -9.21
CA ARG A 53 -3.21 -5.58 -7.95
C ARG A 53 -4.58 -5.18 -7.39
N LYS A 54 -4.65 -5.10 -6.07
CA LYS A 54 -5.92 -5.01 -5.35
C LYS A 54 -6.26 -3.59 -4.94
N THR A 55 -7.57 -3.32 -4.86
CA THR A 55 -8.12 -2.09 -4.28
C THR A 55 -8.77 -2.46 -2.95
N TYR A 56 -8.34 -1.78 -1.88
CA TYR A 56 -8.86 -1.99 -0.54
C TYR A 56 -9.51 -0.73 0.00
N ILE A 57 -10.50 -0.94 0.87
CA ILE A 57 -11.07 0.11 1.71
C ILE A 57 -10.42 0.01 3.07
N TYR A 58 -10.04 1.15 3.64
CA TYR A 58 -9.65 1.24 5.04
C TYR A 58 -10.56 2.21 5.77
N ALA A 59 -11.14 1.76 6.88
CA ALA A 59 -12.03 2.55 7.71
C ALA A 59 -11.61 2.46 9.17
N ARG A 60 -11.80 3.55 9.91
CA ARG A 60 -11.42 3.62 11.32
C ARG A 60 -12.35 4.52 12.11
N VAL A 61 -12.70 4.06 13.31
CA VAL A 61 -13.30 4.90 14.35
C VAL A 61 -12.48 4.75 15.62
N SER A 62 -12.62 5.71 16.53
CA SER A 62 -11.74 5.80 17.70
C SER A 62 -12.21 4.94 18.87
N THR A 63 -13.50 4.70 19.00
CA THR A 63 -14.08 4.00 20.16
C THR A 63 -15.13 2.96 19.74
N PRO A 64 -15.36 1.91 20.57
CA PRO A 64 -16.40 0.92 20.29
C PRO A 64 -17.82 1.49 20.20
N LYS A 65 -18.09 2.63 20.83
CA LYS A 65 -19.39 3.31 20.73
C LYS A 65 -19.69 3.74 19.29
N GLN A 66 -18.66 3.92 18.47
CA GLN A 66 -18.79 4.35 17.09
C GLN A 66 -18.88 3.20 16.08
N LYS A 67 -19.15 1.97 16.53
CA LYS A 67 -19.33 0.83 15.61
C LYS A 67 -20.38 1.09 14.52
N PRO A 68 -21.54 1.68 14.82
CA PRO A 68 -22.48 2.05 13.75
C PRO A 68 -21.89 3.02 12.75
N ASP A 69 -21.09 3.99 13.21
CA ASP A 69 -20.41 4.95 12.34
C ASP A 69 -19.37 4.25 11.45
N LEU A 70 -18.69 3.24 12.00
CA LEU A 70 -17.74 2.44 11.23
C LEU A 70 -18.44 1.71 10.08
N LYS A 71 -19.59 1.09 10.36
CA LYS A 71 -20.38 0.42 9.32
C LYS A 71 -20.84 1.40 8.25
N ASN A 72 -21.29 2.58 8.66
CA ASN A 72 -21.72 3.64 7.74
C ASN A 72 -20.55 4.13 6.89
N GLN A 73 -19.38 4.30 7.49
CA GLN A 73 -18.16 4.69 6.79
C GLN A 73 -17.78 3.68 5.71
N ILE A 74 -17.81 2.40 6.03
CA ILE A 74 -17.52 1.33 5.08
C ILE A 74 -18.54 1.33 3.94
N GLN A 75 -19.82 1.47 4.26
CA GLN A 75 -20.88 1.48 3.25
C GLN A 75 -20.72 2.68 2.31
N LEU A 76 -20.40 3.84 2.85
CA LEU A 76 -20.17 5.05 2.08
C LEU A 76 -18.98 4.87 1.13
N LEU A 77 -17.90 4.25 1.60
CA LEU A 77 -16.74 3.96 0.77
C LEU A 77 -17.06 2.94 -0.32
N LYS A 78 -17.89 1.95 -0.04
CA LYS A 78 -18.32 0.99 -1.06
C LYS A 78 -19.12 1.68 -2.17
N GLN A 79 -20.02 2.59 -1.81
CA GLN A 79 -20.76 3.37 -2.78
C GLN A 79 -19.86 4.25 -3.62
N PHE A 80 -18.88 4.92 -2.98
CA PHE A 80 -17.91 5.75 -3.66
C PHE A 80 -17.08 4.93 -4.67
N CYS A 81 -16.60 3.76 -4.27
CA CYS A 81 -15.83 2.89 -5.15
C CYS A 81 -16.66 2.41 -6.33
N PHE A 82 -17.92 2.04 -6.10
CA PHE A 82 -18.82 1.63 -7.18
C PHE A 82 -19.00 2.77 -8.19
N ALA A 83 -19.26 3.98 -7.70
CA ALA A 83 -19.46 5.14 -8.56
C ALA A 83 -18.23 5.50 -9.39
N ASN A 84 -17.04 5.17 -8.90
CA ASN A 84 -15.76 5.48 -9.58
C ASN A 84 -15.21 4.29 -10.36
N GLY A 85 -15.95 3.19 -10.46
CA GLY A 85 -15.52 2.02 -11.21
C GLY A 85 -14.43 1.19 -10.55
N TYR A 86 -14.22 1.34 -9.24
CA TYR A 86 -13.24 0.55 -8.51
C TYR A 86 -13.84 -0.77 -8.04
N THR A 87 -13.19 -1.87 -8.35
CA THR A 87 -13.55 -3.19 -7.81
C THR A 87 -12.90 -3.38 -6.46
N ILE A 88 -13.72 -3.54 -5.41
CA ILE A 88 -13.21 -3.71 -4.05
C ILE A 88 -12.79 -5.16 -3.84
N ASN A 89 -11.54 -5.36 -3.42
CA ASN A 89 -10.99 -6.69 -3.15
C ASN A 89 -11.00 -7.05 -1.67
N GLY A 90 -11.23 -6.08 -0.79
CA GLY A 90 -11.33 -6.31 0.64
C GLY A 90 -11.49 -5.02 1.43
N VAL A 91 -11.81 -5.19 2.69
CA VAL A 91 -12.02 -4.10 3.64
C VAL A 91 -11.16 -4.37 4.86
N PHE A 92 -10.34 -3.39 5.22
CA PHE A 92 -9.62 -3.38 6.49
C PHE A 92 -10.22 -2.31 7.37
N SER A 93 -10.34 -2.58 8.66
CA SER A 93 -10.89 -1.61 9.59
C SER A 93 -10.30 -1.77 10.98
N ASP A 94 -10.33 -0.69 11.74
CA ASP A 94 -9.88 -0.67 13.12
C ASP A 94 -10.80 0.17 13.99
N ILE A 95 -10.87 -0.21 15.26
CA ILE A 95 -11.47 0.62 16.30
C ILE A 95 -10.31 1.00 17.23
N ALA A 96 -9.70 2.15 16.96
CA ALA A 96 -8.53 2.63 17.69
C ALA A 96 -8.25 4.09 17.38
N SER A 97 -7.51 4.76 18.25
CA SER A 97 -7.06 6.12 18.03
C SER A 97 -6.17 6.23 16.79
N GLY A 98 -6.29 7.33 16.06
CA GLY A 98 -5.41 7.62 14.94
C GLY A 98 -3.98 7.98 15.34
N ILE A 99 -3.72 8.12 16.64
CA ILE A 99 -2.39 8.43 17.19
C ILE A 99 -1.70 7.15 17.65
N SER A 100 -2.45 6.17 18.16
CA SER A 100 -1.90 4.90 18.65
C SER A 100 -1.97 3.83 17.57
N PHE A 101 -0.83 3.21 17.28
CA PHE A 101 -0.76 2.15 16.27
C PHE A 101 -0.91 0.75 16.87
N GLU A 102 -0.72 0.59 18.19
CA GLU A 102 -0.70 -0.72 18.86
C GLU A 102 -1.95 -1.57 18.62
N LYS A 103 -3.11 -0.92 18.51
CA LYS A 103 -4.40 -1.60 18.36
C LYS A 103 -4.94 -1.54 16.94
N ARG A 104 -4.08 -1.20 15.98
CA ARG A 104 -4.51 -1.02 14.59
C ARG A 104 -4.06 -2.18 13.72
N LYS A 105 -4.47 -3.40 14.10
CA LYS A 105 -4.14 -4.60 13.35
C LYS A 105 -4.58 -4.54 11.90
N GLY A 106 -5.77 -3.96 11.62
CA GLY A 106 -6.26 -3.80 10.26
C GLY A 106 -5.31 -2.96 9.41
N LEU A 107 -4.78 -1.85 9.96
CA LEU A 107 -3.81 -1.03 9.26
C LEU A 107 -2.52 -1.80 8.97
N PHE A 108 -2.01 -2.57 9.95
CA PHE A 108 -0.80 -3.34 9.75
C PHE A 108 -0.97 -4.45 8.72
N ASP A 109 -2.13 -5.13 8.72
CA ASP A 109 -2.43 -6.13 7.70
C ASP A 109 -2.47 -5.49 6.31
N LEU A 110 -3.05 -4.30 6.19
CA LEU A 110 -3.06 -3.54 4.95
C LEU A 110 -1.63 -3.15 4.54
N LEU A 111 -0.83 -2.67 5.48
CA LEU A 111 0.56 -2.27 5.21
C LEU A 111 1.39 -3.45 4.70
N ASP A 112 1.21 -4.64 5.27
CA ASP A 112 1.92 -5.82 4.79
C ASP A 112 1.66 -6.07 3.30
N ASP A 113 0.43 -5.93 2.85
CA ASP A 113 0.08 -6.09 1.44
C ASP A 113 0.64 -4.95 0.58
N VAL A 114 0.60 -3.71 1.07
CA VAL A 114 1.15 -2.56 0.36
C VAL A 114 2.65 -2.73 0.16
N LEU A 115 3.37 -3.09 1.22
CA LEU A 115 4.82 -3.26 1.18
C LEU A 115 5.24 -4.45 0.34
N ALA A 116 4.37 -5.43 0.14
CA ALA A 116 4.60 -6.53 -0.78
C ALA A 116 4.27 -6.19 -2.24
N GLY A 117 3.84 -4.96 -2.53
CA GLY A 117 3.54 -4.50 -3.88
C GLY A 117 2.24 -5.04 -4.47
N ARG A 118 1.34 -5.57 -3.64
CA ARG A 118 0.09 -6.20 -4.09
C ARG A 118 -1.10 -5.26 -4.16
N VAL A 119 -0.96 -4.01 -3.71
CA VAL A 119 -2.08 -3.08 -3.58
C VAL A 119 -1.94 -1.95 -4.60
N GLU A 120 -2.96 -1.78 -5.42
CA GLU A 120 -3.04 -0.70 -6.40
C GLU A 120 -3.51 0.60 -5.78
N ARG A 121 -4.54 0.52 -4.91
CA ARG A 121 -5.07 1.70 -4.23
C ARG A 121 -5.73 1.34 -2.90
N VAL A 122 -5.72 2.32 -2.02
CA VAL A 122 -6.44 2.28 -0.75
C VAL A 122 -7.37 3.48 -0.72
N VAL A 123 -8.64 3.23 -0.40
CA VAL A 123 -9.67 4.27 -0.37
C VAL A 123 -10.07 4.53 1.08
N VAL A 124 -10.02 5.79 1.48
CA VAL A 124 -10.40 6.24 2.83
C VAL A 124 -11.36 7.43 2.73
N THR A 125 -12.14 7.67 3.78
CA THR A 125 -13.04 8.83 3.81
C THR A 125 -12.27 10.13 4.00
N TYR A 126 -11.32 10.15 4.96
CA TYR A 126 -10.49 11.31 5.31
C TYR A 126 -9.06 10.86 5.56
N LYS A 127 -8.11 11.76 5.39
CA LYS A 127 -6.69 11.49 5.63
C LYS A 127 -6.41 10.96 7.03
N ASP A 128 -7.11 11.48 8.04
CA ASP A 128 -6.89 11.11 9.43
C ASP A 128 -7.36 9.69 9.76
N ARG A 129 -8.08 9.03 8.86
CA ARG A 129 -8.42 7.61 9.02
C ARG A 129 -7.17 6.75 8.90
N LEU A 130 -6.25 7.11 8.02
CA LEU A 130 -4.93 6.44 7.96
C LEU A 130 -4.07 6.84 9.14
N SER A 131 -3.86 8.13 9.33
CA SER A 131 -3.10 8.62 10.48
C SER A 131 -3.42 10.09 10.75
N ARG A 132 -3.59 10.43 12.01
CA ARG A 132 -3.73 11.83 12.45
C ARG A 132 -2.38 12.52 12.55
N VAL A 133 -1.30 11.73 12.68
CA VAL A 133 0.07 12.21 12.78
C VAL A 133 0.90 11.49 11.75
N GLY A 134 1.68 12.22 10.98
CA GLY A 134 2.59 11.62 10.03
C GLY A 134 1.93 11.08 8.76
N TYR A 135 0.79 11.63 8.35
CA TYR A 135 0.15 11.22 7.09
C TYR A 135 1.12 11.27 5.91
N ASP A 136 1.98 12.29 5.87
CA ASP A 136 2.94 12.46 4.77
C ASP A 136 3.90 11.28 4.67
N LEU A 137 4.24 10.65 5.80
CA LEU A 137 5.07 9.45 5.82
C LEU A 137 4.32 8.28 5.17
N PHE A 138 3.03 8.09 5.49
CA PHE A 138 2.21 7.06 4.85
C PHE A 138 2.09 7.31 3.35
N TYR A 139 1.83 8.55 2.97
CA TYR A 139 1.75 8.93 1.57
C TYR A 139 3.04 8.59 0.83
N TYR A 140 4.19 8.96 1.40
CA TYR A 140 5.49 8.67 0.82
C TYR A 140 5.71 7.18 0.64
N LEU A 141 5.44 6.37 1.67
CA LEU A 141 5.61 4.92 1.61
C LEU A 141 4.69 4.30 0.57
N PHE A 142 3.43 4.70 0.53
CA PHE A 142 2.47 4.17 -0.42
C PHE A 142 2.88 4.50 -1.86
N GLN A 143 3.33 5.73 -2.11
CA GLN A 143 3.82 6.14 -3.43
C GLN A 143 5.04 5.32 -3.83
N LYS A 144 5.95 5.08 -2.89
CA LYS A 144 7.15 4.28 -3.14
C LYS A 144 6.81 2.86 -3.61
N TYR A 145 5.72 2.29 -3.11
CA TYR A 145 5.27 0.95 -3.48
C TYR A 145 4.16 0.99 -4.54
N ASN A 146 4.01 2.10 -5.24
CA ASN A 146 3.05 2.30 -6.33
C ASN A 146 1.59 2.10 -5.90
N CYS A 147 1.28 2.42 -4.65
CA CYS A 147 -0.07 2.37 -4.12
C CYS A 147 -0.65 3.77 -4.03
N GLU A 148 -1.78 3.99 -4.69
CA GLU A 148 -2.50 5.25 -4.64
C GLU A 148 -3.36 5.32 -3.38
N ILE A 149 -3.33 6.47 -2.68
CA ILE A 149 -4.27 6.75 -1.60
C ILE A 149 -5.36 7.67 -2.16
N VAL A 150 -6.59 7.17 -2.18
CA VAL A 150 -7.75 7.93 -2.61
C VAL A 150 -8.51 8.39 -1.39
N VAL A 151 -8.57 9.71 -1.18
CA VAL A 151 -9.28 10.32 -0.06
C VAL A 151 -10.61 10.84 -0.57
N MET A 152 -11.70 10.19 -0.17
CA MET A 152 -13.04 10.48 -0.67
C MET A 152 -13.42 11.95 -0.44
N SER A 153 -13.10 12.52 0.71
CA SER A 153 -13.43 13.91 1.05
C SER A 153 -12.75 14.95 0.15
N GLU A 154 -11.70 14.55 -0.56
CA GLU A 154 -10.97 15.44 -1.47
C GLU A 154 -11.40 15.26 -2.92
N MET A 155 -12.30 14.31 -3.19
CA MET A 155 -12.79 14.02 -4.51
C MET A 155 -14.20 14.59 -4.68
N GLY A 156 -14.51 15.11 -5.87
CA GLY A 156 -15.85 15.58 -6.17
C GLY A 156 -16.25 16.84 -5.41
N SER A 157 -15.29 17.62 -4.97
CA SER A 157 -15.52 18.89 -4.26
C SER A 157 -15.85 20.05 -5.19
N GLU A 158 -16.19 19.79 -6.40
CA GLU A 158 -16.46 20.81 -7.41
C GLU A 158 -17.79 21.49 -7.31
#